data_5bf9735387435c2b5540b79a65bfbc03
#
_entry.id   5bf9735387435c2b5540b79a65bfbc03
#
_cell.length_a   1.000
_cell.length_b   1.000
_cell.length_c   1.000
_cell.angle_alpha   90.00
_cell.angle_beta   90.00
_cell.angle_gamma   90.00
#
_symmetry.space_group_name_H-M   'P 1'
#
loop_
_entity.id
_entity.type
_entity.pdbx_description
1 polymer ?
#
loop_
_entity_poly.entity_id
_entity_poly.type
_entity_poly.pdbx_seq_one_letter_code
_entity_poly.pdbx_strand_id
1 'polypeptide(L)'
;MTEHVFPSGRALRYTLAVVTLIRDRAHVSKAMRAVRSRDTSPERTLRKMLWDRGCRYRLNSKLPGRPDLVFPGPKVAVFVDGDFWHGNQWRRRGYASLEDQMERLSGGPYWVQKIKRNGERDRRVTGNLEALGWAVVRIWESELLADPEEAMLRVVAKLENQRQ
;
A
#
# COMPACT_ATOMS: atom_id res chain seq x y z
N MET A 1 17.82 -27.36 -11.89
CA MET A 1 17.21 -26.44 -12.87
C MET A 1 15.73 -26.38 -12.59
N THR A 2 15.28 -25.41 -11.83
CA THR A 2 13.86 -25.21 -11.52
C THR A 2 13.48 -23.84 -12.06
N GLU A 3 12.78 -23.86 -13.20
CA GLU A 3 12.19 -22.66 -13.80
C GLU A 3 11.09 -22.12 -12.90
N HIS A 4 11.28 -20.91 -12.38
CA HIS A 4 10.22 -20.16 -11.74
C HIS A 4 9.36 -19.51 -12.83
N VAL A 5 8.20 -20.11 -13.09
CA VAL A 5 7.14 -19.55 -13.92
C VAL A 5 6.51 -18.36 -13.17
N PHE A 6 6.69 -17.15 -13.72
CA PHE A 6 6.04 -15.94 -13.23
C PHE A 6 4.62 -15.83 -13.80
N PRO A 7 3.58 -15.57 -13.01
CA PRO A 7 2.24 -15.36 -13.54
C PRO A 7 2.05 -13.99 -14.16
N SER A 8 1.48 -14.01 -15.33
CA SER A 8 0.76 -13.00 -16.13
C SER A 8 1.25 -11.54 -16.17
N GLY A 9 1.49 -11.09 -17.39
CA GLY A 9 2.02 -9.81 -17.88
C GLY A 9 1.38 -8.48 -17.45
N ARG A 10 0.42 -8.44 -16.53
CA ARG A 10 -0.15 -7.18 -16.01
C ARG A 10 0.65 -6.59 -14.85
N ALA A 11 1.16 -7.41 -13.95
CA ALA A 11 2.00 -6.96 -12.84
C ALA A 11 3.34 -6.37 -13.33
N LEU A 12 3.90 -6.95 -14.41
CA LEU A 12 5.13 -6.45 -15.04
C LEU A 12 4.97 -5.05 -15.67
N ARG A 13 3.80 -4.70 -16.20
CA ARG A 13 3.58 -3.38 -16.82
C ARG A 13 3.59 -2.24 -15.81
N TYR A 14 3.04 -2.42 -14.60
CA TYR A 14 3.11 -1.41 -13.54
C TYR A 14 4.53 -1.23 -13.00
N THR A 15 5.27 -2.31 -12.86
CA THR A 15 6.64 -2.29 -12.32
C THR A 15 7.62 -1.69 -13.32
N LEU A 16 7.51 -2.02 -14.62
CA LEU A 16 8.33 -1.44 -15.69
C LEU A 16 8.04 0.05 -15.92
N ALA A 17 6.77 0.47 -15.86
CA ALA A 17 6.41 1.88 -16.03
C ALA A 17 7.06 2.75 -14.93
N VAL A 18 7.03 2.31 -13.67
CA VAL A 18 7.69 3.05 -12.56
C VAL A 18 9.21 3.06 -12.73
N VAL A 19 9.84 1.99 -13.18
CA VAL A 19 11.30 1.92 -13.38
C VAL A 19 11.76 2.72 -14.59
N THR A 20 11.00 2.73 -15.67
CA THR A 20 11.36 3.47 -16.91
C THR A 20 11.18 4.98 -16.71
N LEU A 21 10.20 5.40 -15.89
CA LEU A 21 9.88 6.81 -15.63
C LEU A 21 10.91 7.54 -14.73
N ILE A 22 11.81 6.81 -14.06
CA ILE A 22 12.80 7.42 -13.16
C ILE A 22 14.03 7.97 -13.92
N ARG A 23 14.13 7.78 -15.22
CA ARG A 23 15.29 8.23 -16.02
C ARG A 23 15.32 9.73 -16.34
N ASP A 24 14.20 10.45 -16.21
CA ASP A 24 14.15 11.88 -16.53
C ASP A 24 13.32 12.65 -15.49
N ARG A 25 13.95 13.63 -14.81
CA ARG A 25 13.35 14.39 -13.71
C ARG A 25 12.06 15.13 -14.10
N ALA A 26 11.98 15.64 -15.31
CA ALA A 26 10.79 16.35 -15.80
C ALA A 26 9.64 15.39 -16.12
N HIS A 27 9.94 14.24 -16.71
CA HIS A 27 8.96 13.19 -17.00
C HIS A 27 8.47 12.48 -15.72
N VAL A 28 9.35 12.26 -14.74
CA VAL A 28 9.02 11.70 -13.42
C VAL A 28 7.96 12.55 -12.71
N SER A 29 8.11 13.87 -12.69
CA SER A 29 7.15 14.76 -12.01
C SER A 29 5.76 14.70 -12.66
N LYS A 30 5.67 14.60 -13.99
CA LYS A 30 4.40 14.52 -14.71
C LYS A 30 3.73 13.17 -14.56
N ALA A 31 4.49 12.08 -14.65
CA ALA A 31 3.99 10.73 -14.48
C ALA A 31 3.55 10.45 -13.03
N MET A 32 4.30 10.98 -12.04
CA MET A 32 3.95 10.86 -10.63
C MET A 32 2.66 11.60 -10.25
N ARG A 33 2.32 12.71 -10.95
CA ARG A 33 1.02 13.37 -10.79
C ARG A 33 -0.12 12.56 -11.41
N ALA A 34 0.17 11.72 -12.40
CA ALA A 34 -0.80 10.85 -13.07
C ALA A 34 -1.03 9.52 -12.33
N VAL A 35 -0.17 9.15 -11.38
CA VAL A 35 -0.39 7.98 -10.53
C VAL A 35 -1.57 8.26 -9.61
N ARG A 36 -2.66 7.55 -9.81
CA ARG A 36 -3.81 7.63 -8.91
C ARG A 36 -3.37 7.18 -7.53
N SER A 37 -3.44 8.10 -6.57
CA SER A 37 -3.15 7.83 -5.16
C SER A 37 -4.36 7.27 -4.41
N ARG A 38 -5.48 7.07 -5.10
CA ARG A 38 -6.75 6.58 -4.55
C ARG A 38 -7.54 5.85 -5.62
N ASP A 39 -8.42 4.99 -5.16
CA ASP A 39 -9.29 4.18 -6.01
C ASP A 39 -8.47 3.30 -6.98
N THR A 40 -7.38 2.78 -6.47
CA THR A 40 -6.50 1.86 -7.19
C THR A 40 -7.18 0.52 -7.44
N SER A 41 -6.68 -0.27 -8.39
CA SER A 41 -7.23 -1.60 -8.65
C SER A 41 -7.19 -2.52 -7.42
N PRO A 42 -6.08 -2.58 -6.65
CA PRO A 42 -6.03 -3.36 -5.41
C PRO A 42 -7.07 -2.90 -4.38
N GLU A 43 -7.19 -1.60 -4.13
CA GLU A 43 -8.20 -1.07 -3.22
C GLU A 43 -9.62 -1.48 -3.62
N ARG A 44 -9.95 -1.40 -4.92
CA ARG A 44 -11.27 -1.81 -5.41
C ARG A 44 -11.53 -3.30 -5.25
N THR A 45 -10.51 -4.13 -5.47
CA THR A 45 -10.60 -5.57 -5.25
C THR A 45 -10.92 -5.87 -3.79
N LEU A 46 -10.16 -5.32 -2.85
CA LEU A 46 -10.39 -5.50 -1.41
C LEU A 46 -11.81 -5.03 -1.01
N ARG A 47 -12.21 -3.85 -1.49
CA ARG A 47 -13.54 -3.29 -1.24
C ARG A 47 -14.66 -4.22 -1.69
N LYS A 48 -14.56 -4.75 -2.91
CA LYS A 48 -15.54 -5.69 -3.46
C LYS A 48 -15.63 -6.94 -2.61
N MET A 49 -14.50 -7.57 -2.28
CA MET A 49 -14.47 -8.79 -1.48
C MET A 49 -15.09 -8.60 -0.09
N LEU A 50 -14.76 -7.50 0.59
CA LEU A 50 -15.32 -7.15 1.90
C LEU A 50 -16.83 -6.89 1.80
N TRP A 51 -17.27 -6.20 0.74
CA TRP A 51 -18.70 -5.94 0.51
C TRP A 51 -19.49 -7.21 0.26
N ASP A 52 -18.98 -8.10 -0.58
CA ASP A 52 -19.59 -9.40 -0.89
C ASP A 52 -19.72 -10.28 0.36
N ARG A 53 -18.82 -10.10 1.33
CA ARG A 53 -18.86 -10.77 2.65
C ARG A 53 -19.75 -10.08 3.69
N GLY A 54 -20.49 -9.05 3.28
CA GLY A 54 -21.39 -8.32 4.17
C GLY A 54 -20.70 -7.27 5.04
N CYS A 55 -19.41 -7.04 4.90
CA CYS A 55 -18.70 -5.99 5.63
C CYS A 55 -19.00 -4.61 5.04
N ARG A 56 -19.69 -3.75 5.80
CA ARG A 56 -20.07 -2.41 5.37
C ARG A 56 -19.09 -1.37 5.87
N TYR A 57 -18.43 -0.69 4.96
CA TYR A 57 -17.40 0.33 5.23
C TYR A 57 -17.82 1.71 4.71
N ARG A 58 -17.09 2.72 5.12
CA ARG A 58 -17.16 4.09 4.57
C ARG A 58 -15.84 4.44 3.90
N LEU A 59 -15.93 5.23 2.84
CA LEU A 59 -14.81 5.85 2.12
C LEU A 59 -14.66 7.31 2.54
N ASN A 60 -13.58 7.95 2.11
CA ASN A 60 -13.34 9.40 2.29
C ASN A 60 -13.45 9.87 3.75
N SER A 61 -12.94 9.08 4.67
CA SER A 61 -12.91 9.44 6.08
C SER A 61 -12.07 10.71 6.32
N LYS A 62 -12.48 11.51 7.32
CA LYS A 62 -11.71 12.65 7.85
C LYS A 62 -10.71 12.24 8.94
N LEU A 63 -10.59 10.96 9.23
CA LEU A 63 -9.62 10.46 10.22
C LEU A 63 -8.17 10.77 9.81
N PRO A 64 -7.24 10.83 10.78
CA PRO A 64 -5.81 11.00 10.50
C PRO A 64 -5.32 10.03 9.42
N GLY A 65 -4.51 10.52 8.49
CA GLY A 65 -3.97 9.73 7.38
C GLY A 65 -4.97 9.38 6.29
N ARG A 66 -6.27 9.64 6.47
CA ARG A 66 -7.35 9.35 5.51
C ARG A 66 -7.34 7.89 5.05
N PRO A 67 -7.69 6.94 5.93
CA PRO A 67 -7.76 5.52 5.58
C PRO A 67 -8.58 5.26 4.32
N ASP A 68 -8.20 4.23 3.56
CA ASP A 68 -8.89 3.85 2.33
C ASP A 68 -10.28 3.27 2.61
N LEU A 69 -10.41 2.53 3.74
CA LEU A 69 -11.68 2.08 4.26
C LEU A 69 -11.76 2.30 5.77
N VAL A 70 -12.95 2.62 6.25
CA VAL A 70 -13.22 2.70 7.69
C VAL A 70 -14.48 1.94 8.05
N PHE A 71 -14.47 1.29 9.19
CA PHE A 71 -15.59 0.60 9.80
C PHE A 71 -15.91 1.29 11.13
N PRO A 72 -16.84 2.26 11.15
CA PRO A 72 -17.06 3.10 12.34
C PRO A 72 -17.56 2.33 13.56
N GLY A 73 -18.42 1.32 13.37
CA GLY A 73 -18.93 0.50 14.47
C GLY A 73 -17.81 -0.17 15.27
N PRO A 74 -17.02 -1.06 14.65
CA PRO A 74 -15.89 -1.71 15.33
C PRO A 74 -14.64 -0.83 15.44
N LYS A 75 -14.67 0.42 14.97
CA LYS A 75 -13.52 1.34 14.93
C LYS A 75 -12.27 0.72 14.27
N VAL A 76 -12.42 0.17 13.08
CA VAL A 76 -11.30 -0.35 12.29
C VAL A 76 -11.01 0.57 11.11
N ALA A 77 -9.76 0.94 10.93
CA ALA A 77 -9.23 1.73 9.82
C ALA A 77 -8.28 0.88 8.98
N VAL A 78 -8.48 0.87 7.65
CA VAL A 78 -7.67 0.06 6.72
C VAL A 78 -6.94 0.97 5.74
N PHE A 79 -5.65 0.71 5.55
CA PHE A 79 -4.79 1.34 4.56
C PHE A 79 -4.28 0.28 3.58
N VAL A 80 -4.28 0.60 2.30
CA VAL A 80 -3.62 -0.17 1.24
C VAL A 80 -2.37 0.59 0.81
N ASP A 81 -1.22 0.12 1.25
CA ASP A 81 0.05 0.82 1.07
C ASP A 81 0.77 0.37 -0.20
N GLY A 82 1.07 1.30 -1.08
CA GLY A 82 1.89 1.05 -2.25
C GLY A 82 3.35 0.74 -1.88
N ASP A 83 3.87 -0.38 -2.35
CA ASP A 83 5.20 -0.91 -1.97
C ASP A 83 6.34 0.09 -2.16
N PHE A 84 6.33 0.84 -3.26
CA PHE A 84 7.38 1.83 -3.54
C PHE A 84 7.33 3.01 -2.56
N TRP A 85 6.13 3.56 -2.36
CA TRP A 85 5.94 4.80 -1.62
C TRP A 85 6.13 4.65 -0.11
N HIS A 86 5.91 3.45 0.40
CA HIS A 86 5.96 3.13 1.83
C HIS A 86 7.18 2.25 2.19
N GLY A 87 8.08 2.00 1.22
CA GLY A 87 9.39 1.40 1.48
C GLY A 87 9.41 -0.11 1.66
N ASN A 88 8.50 -0.83 1.01
CA ASN A 88 8.49 -2.29 1.00
C ASN A 88 9.18 -2.89 -0.24
N GLN A 89 9.30 -2.14 -1.33
CA GLN A 89 9.72 -2.66 -2.62
C GLN A 89 11.15 -3.24 -2.61
N TRP A 90 12.08 -2.66 -1.85
CA TRP A 90 13.45 -3.14 -1.77
C TRP A 90 13.54 -4.56 -1.22
N ARG A 91 12.74 -4.89 -0.17
CA ARG A 91 12.65 -6.23 0.39
C ARG A 91 12.16 -7.25 -0.63
N ARG A 92 11.08 -6.91 -1.34
CA ARG A 92 10.49 -7.78 -2.36
C ARG A 92 11.42 -8.04 -3.55
N ARG A 93 12.29 -7.10 -3.86
CA ARG A 93 13.25 -7.20 -4.96
C ARG A 93 14.60 -7.79 -4.54
N GLY A 94 14.76 -8.16 -3.27
CA GLY A 94 15.99 -8.79 -2.76
C GLY A 94 17.18 -7.81 -2.63
N TYR A 95 16.93 -6.50 -2.54
CA TYR A 95 17.96 -5.53 -2.23
C TYR A 95 18.34 -5.60 -0.74
N ALA A 96 19.59 -5.30 -0.42
CA ALA A 96 20.08 -5.30 0.96
C ALA A 96 19.41 -4.20 1.82
N SER A 97 19.11 -3.05 1.20
CA SER A 97 18.48 -1.91 1.86
C SER A 97 17.71 -1.04 0.88
N LEU A 98 16.94 -0.08 1.41
CA LEU A 98 16.31 0.97 0.61
C LEU A 98 17.35 1.79 -0.14
N GLU A 99 18.46 2.10 0.51
CA GLU A 99 19.58 2.85 -0.05
C GLU A 99 20.16 2.11 -1.26
N ASP A 100 20.44 0.81 -1.13
CA ASP A 100 20.95 -0.05 -2.23
C ASP A 100 20.00 -0.05 -3.44
N GLN A 101 18.71 -0.15 -3.21
CA GLN A 101 17.73 -0.01 -4.30
C GLN A 101 17.77 1.36 -4.95
N MET A 102 17.89 2.43 -4.17
CA MET A 102 17.79 3.81 -4.66
C MET A 102 19.08 4.30 -5.31
N GLU A 103 20.24 3.76 -4.98
CA GLU A 103 21.53 4.08 -5.65
C GLU A 103 21.47 3.86 -7.17
N ARG A 104 20.65 2.90 -7.60
CA ARG A 104 20.45 2.56 -9.02
C ARG A 104 19.45 3.48 -9.73
N LEU A 105 18.84 4.41 -9.00
CA LEU A 105 17.81 5.30 -9.52
C LEU A 105 18.29 6.74 -9.58
N SER A 106 17.96 7.44 -10.65
CA SER A 106 18.17 8.88 -10.73
C SER A 106 17.43 9.59 -9.58
N GLY A 107 18.15 10.39 -8.80
CA GLY A 107 17.62 11.06 -7.61
C GLY A 107 17.47 10.17 -6.37
N GLY A 108 18.27 9.11 -6.28
CA GLY A 108 18.28 8.16 -5.16
C GLY A 108 18.20 8.78 -3.78
N PRO A 109 19.08 9.74 -3.39
CA PRO A 109 19.05 10.37 -2.08
C PRO A 109 17.72 11.08 -1.77
N TYR A 110 17.08 11.71 -2.76
CA TYR A 110 15.78 12.33 -2.61
C TYR A 110 14.70 11.27 -2.30
N TRP A 111 14.73 10.14 -3.01
CA TRP A 111 13.75 9.07 -2.81
C TRP A 111 13.92 8.39 -1.46
N VAL A 112 15.15 8.15 -1.02
CA VAL A 112 15.43 7.61 0.33
C VAL A 112 14.80 8.49 1.40
N GLN A 113 15.06 9.81 1.35
CA GLN A 113 14.48 10.74 2.32
C GLN A 113 12.96 10.77 2.26
N LYS A 114 12.39 10.79 1.05
CA LYS A 114 10.93 10.82 0.87
C LYS A 114 10.25 9.58 1.42
N ILE A 115 10.78 8.40 1.13
CA ILE A 115 10.23 7.13 1.61
C ILE A 115 10.37 7.02 3.13
N LYS A 116 11.51 7.43 3.71
CA LYS A 116 11.68 7.47 5.17
C LYS A 116 10.67 8.39 5.84
N ARG A 117 10.45 9.60 5.31
CA ARG A 117 9.41 10.52 5.82
C ARG A 117 8.00 9.94 5.70
N ASN A 118 7.70 9.21 4.62
CA ASN A 118 6.42 8.52 4.50
C ASN A 118 6.25 7.48 5.60
N GLY A 119 7.26 6.63 5.86
CA GLY A 119 7.23 5.65 6.93
C GLY A 119 7.07 6.26 8.33
N GLU A 120 7.73 7.39 8.59
CA GLU A 120 7.58 8.14 9.85
C GLU A 120 6.15 8.69 10.00
N ARG A 121 5.62 9.28 8.92
CA ARG A 121 4.23 9.73 8.87
C ARG A 121 3.26 8.58 9.15
N ASP A 122 3.48 7.43 8.53
CA ASP A 122 2.59 6.27 8.67
C ASP A 122 2.58 5.73 10.11
N ARG A 123 3.74 5.65 10.76
CA ARG A 123 3.82 5.28 12.19
C ARG A 123 3.08 6.29 13.07
N ARG A 124 3.27 7.59 12.83
CA ARG A 124 2.56 8.64 13.57
C ARG A 124 1.04 8.58 13.35
N VAL A 125 0.60 8.35 12.11
CA VAL A 125 -0.82 8.19 11.78
C VAL A 125 -1.42 6.98 12.49
N THR A 126 -0.73 5.85 12.47
CA THR A 126 -1.15 4.64 13.18
C THR A 126 -1.30 4.90 14.67
N GLY A 127 -0.28 5.48 15.32
CA GLY A 127 -0.35 5.80 16.76
C GLY A 127 -1.46 6.80 17.10
N ASN A 128 -1.70 7.80 16.25
CA ASN A 128 -2.80 8.75 16.47
C ASN A 128 -4.18 8.06 16.36
N LEU A 129 -4.35 7.14 15.43
CA LEU A 129 -5.59 6.39 15.29
C LEU A 129 -5.80 5.45 16.48
N GLU A 130 -4.76 4.74 16.91
CA GLU A 130 -4.79 3.86 18.08
C GLU A 130 -5.12 4.65 19.37
N ALA A 131 -4.55 5.83 19.55
CA ALA A 131 -4.87 6.72 20.67
C ALA A 131 -6.33 7.20 20.65
N LEU A 132 -6.97 7.25 19.46
CA LEU A 132 -8.40 7.52 19.31
C LEU A 132 -9.29 6.27 19.47
N GLY A 133 -8.70 5.13 19.81
CA GLY A 133 -9.37 3.85 19.99
C GLY A 133 -9.71 3.13 18.67
N TRP A 134 -9.02 3.46 17.58
CA TRP A 134 -9.15 2.77 16.30
C TRP A 134 -8.12 1.65 16.19
N ALA A 135 -8.55 0.49 15.76
CA ALA A 135 -7.64 -0.56 15.32
C ALA A 135 -7.21 -0.28 13.87
N VAL A 136 -5.92 -0.39 13.59
CA VAL A 136 -5.36 -0.11 12.26
C VAL A 136 -4.93 -1.40 11.58
N VAL A 137 -5.33 -1.58 10.33
CA VAL A 137 -4.87 -2.65 9.44
C VAL A 137 -4.15 -2.01 8.26
N ARG A 138 -2.90 -2.38 8.04
CA ARG A 138 -2.13 -1.97 6.86
C ARG A 138 -1.84 -3.18 6.00
N ILE A 139 -2.11 -3.06 4.71
CA ILE A 139 -1.97 -4.13 3.73
C ILE A 139 -1.12 -3.59 2.59
N TRP A 140 -0.05 -4.31 2.25
CA TRP A 140 0.73 -3.95 1.08
C TRP A 140 -0.04 -4.25 -0.21
N GLU A 141 0.06 -3.35 -1.18
CA GLU A 141 -0.52 -3.57 -2.51
C GLU A 141 -0.09 -4.92 -3.09
N SER A 142 1.16 -5.30 -2.86
CA SER A 142 1.70 -6.57 -3.31
C SER A 142 1.14 -7.80 -2.61
N GLU A 143 0.85 -7.71 -1.30
CA GLU A 143 0.18 -8.80 -0.57
C GLU A 143 -1.22 -9.01 -1.14
N LEU A 144 -1.94 -7.91 -1.33
CA LEU A 144 -3.28 -7.93 -1.88
C LEU A 144 -3.34 -8.43 -3.33
N LEU A 145 -2.28 -8.21 -4.12
CA LEU A 145 -2.17 -8.74 -5.48
C LEU A 145 -1.77 -10.21 -5.50
N ALA A 146 -0.97 -10.67 -4.54
CA ALA A 146 -0.51 -12.05 -4.44
C ALA A 146 -1.59 -12.97 -3.88
N ASP A 147 -2.24 -12.57 -2.80
CA ASP A 147 -3.32 -13.30 -2.14
C ASP A 147 -4.40 -12.33 -1.62
N PRO A 148 -5.37 -11.99 -2.47
CA PRO A 148 -6.45 -11.09 -2.07
C PRO A 148 -7.33 -11.65 -0.95
N GLU A 149 -7.45 -12.98 -0.86
CA GLU A 149 -8.29 -13.63 0.13
C GLU A 149 -7.65 -13.54 1.51
N GLU A 150 -6.38 -13.86 1.65
CA GLU A 150 -5.63 -13.70 2.91
C GLU A 150 -5.66 -12.25 3.39
N ALA A 151 -5.40 -11.29 2.49
CA ALA A 151 -5.46 -9.88 2.82
C ALA A 151 -6.86 -9.45 3.33
N MET A 152 -7.92 -9.93 2.71
CA MET A 152 -9.30 -9.69 3.13
C MET A 152 -9.61 -10.34 4.48
N LEU A 153 -9.15 -11.59 4.70
CA LEU A 153 -9.36 -12.31 5.98
C LEU A 153 -8.69 -11.60 7.16
N ARG A 154 -7.52 -10.99 6.97
CA ARG A 154 -6.87 -10.16 7.99
C ARG A 154 -7.76 -8.99 8.44
N VAL A 155 -8.48 -8.36 7.52
CA VAL A 155 -9.44 -7.30 7.86
C VAL A 155 -10.63 -7.88 8.61
N VAL A 156 -11.20 -8.98 8.14
CA VAL A 156 -12.35 -9.64 8.77
C VAL A 156 -12.02 -10.05 10.20
N ALA A 157 -10.90 -10.71 10.42
CA ALA A 157 -10.46 -11.12 11.76
C ALA A 157 -10.32 -9.90 12.70
N LYS A 158 -9.82 -8.77 12.18
CA LYS A 158 -9.71 -7.55 12.97
C LYS A 158 -11.07 -6.96 13.33
N LEU A 159 -12.04 -7.04 12.40
CA LEU A 159 -13.42 -6.59 12.64
C LEU A 159 -14.12 -7.44 13.72
N GLU A 160 -13.90 -8.74 13.71
CA GLU A 160 -14.46 -9.68 14.69
C GLU A 160 -13.89 -9.42 16.08
N ASN A 161 -12.58 -9.28 16.21
CA ASN A 161 -11.91 -8.99 17.47
C ASN A 161 -12.34 -7.66 18.12
N GLN A 162 -12.78 -6.70 17.32
CA GLN A 162 -13.24 -5.39 17.80
C GLN A 162 -14.74 -5.34 18.15
N ARG A 163 -15.47 -6.42 17.91
CA ARG A 163 -16.89 -6.56 18.26
C ARG A 163 -17.12 -7.25 19.61
N GLN A 164 -16.05 -7.87 20.14
CA GLN A 164 -16.05 -8.50 21.47
C GLN A 164 -15.77 -7.46 22.55
#